data_6a2eb8b6251cdf4800cfe24b7624144c
#
_entry.id   6a2eb8b6251cdf4800cfe24b7624144c
#
_cell.length_a   1.000
_cell.length_b   1.000
_cell.length_c   1.000
_cell.angle_alpha   90.00
_cell.angle_beta   90.00
_cell.angle_gamma   90.00
#
_symmetry.space_group_name_H-M   'P 1'
#
loop_
_entity.id
_entity.type
_entity.pdbx_description
1 polymer ?
#
loop_
_entity_poly.entity_id
_entity_poly.type
_entity_poly.pdbx_seq_one_letter_code
_entity_poly.pdbx_strand_id
1 'polypeptide(L)'
;DFLLVDDVHSYSRVMLQELYRDAGNIDTLFLGSSHCYRSVDPAAVDAALGTHSFNAGSSQQLPDGSYYMLKEAAAQNDLKTVYLEMFYTGYNESASSNVPLACYLLVDHMNALSPNRYEYLWEMGGLAAFADLLLPARHGMASPSGMPALWQAKLADGYTTDSYRYVTYEDSGEAYRGRGFVYTAGIPRDGFATLLNVDPDAPLSDFGWEYLNKITDFCQENGIQLVLFTAPLPSGYLYNTQNYQAYVDALQDFCTAHAGLEYWDFSLYRLQRDLNLKIEDFSDAHHLNGAGAEKFTAILCQTIQERAAGKAVDEIFYPTVEEKLTLTPDDSILM
;
A
#
# COMPACT_ATOMS: atom_id res chain seq x y z
N ASP A 1 16.04 -22.69 -0.05
CA ASP A 1 15.60 -21.28 -0.15
C ASP A 1 16.36 -20.40 0.81
N PHE A 2 16.32 -20.68 2.12
CA PHE A 2 17.03 -19.87 3.12
C PHE A 2 18.49 -19.53 2.75
N LEU A 3 19.22 -20.44 2.12
CA LEU A 3 20.63 -20.23 1.77
C LEU A 3 20.86 -19.58 0.40
N LEU A 4 19.83 -19.48 -0.44
CA LEU A 4 19.98 -19.07 -1.84
C LEU A 4 19.32 -17.74 -2.17
N VAL A 5 18.18 -17.43 -1.54
CA VAL A 5 17.41 -16.21 -1.82
C VAL A 5 18.02 -15.02 -1.09
N ASP A 6 18.28 -13.94 -1.81
CA ASP A 6 18.75 -12.68 -1.25
C ASP A 6 17.55 -11.80 -0.82
N ASP A 7 17.07 -12.08 0.39
CA ASP A 7 15.97 -11.37 1.03
C ASP A 7 16.38 -10.61 2.30
N VAL A 8 17.68 -10.49 2.55
CA VAL A 8 18.21 -9.84 3.75
C VAL A 8 17.69 -8.42 3.90
N HIS A 9 17.59 -7.71 2.80
CA HIS A 9 17.09 -6.33 2.75
C HIS A 9 15.60 -6.23 2.42
N SER A 10 14.88 -7.33 2.34
CA SER A 10 13.44 -7.31 2.09
C SER A 10 12.67 -6.88 3.33
N TYR A 11 12.10 -5.67 3.31
CA TYR A 11 11.22 -5.23 4.40
C TYR A 11 9.93 -6.06 4.47
N SER A 12 9.46 -6.62 3.35
CA SER A 12 8.27 -7.49 3.32
C SER A 12 8.47 -8.76 4.14
N ARG A 13 9.69 -9.30 4.16
CA ARG A 13 10.05 -10.40 5.05
C ARG A 13 9.83 -10.04 6.53
N VAL A 14 10.35 -8.88 6.94
CA VAL A 14 10.20 -8.40 8.32
C VAL A 14 8.75 -8.05 8.62
N MET A 15 8.07 -7.41 7.68
CA MET A 15 6.65 -7.07 7.79
C MET A 15 5.80 -8.31 8.06
N LEU A 16 5.97 -9.38 7.27
CA LEU A 16 5.22 -10.62 7.48
C LEU A 16 5.60 -11.33 8.78
N GLN A 17 6.87 -11.30 9.19
CA GLN A 17 7.27 -11.82 10.51
C GLN A 17 6.60 -11.06 11.66
N GLU A 18 6.48 -9.74 11.55
CA GLU A 18 5.76 -8.92 12.55
C GLU A 18 4.26 -9.19 12.54
N LEU A 19 3.65 -9.30 11.35
CA LEU A 19 2.23 -9.64 11.22
C LEU A 19 1.90 -10.93 11.97
N TYR A 20 2.72 -11.97 11.82
CA TYR A 20 2.51 -13.25 12.52
C TYR A 20 2.81 -13.18 14.01
N ARG A 21 3.74 -12.33 14.41
CA ARG A 21 4.09 -12.15 15.82
C ARG A 21 3.01 -11.39 16.57
N ASP A 22 2.40 -10.44 15.92
CA ASP A 22 1.34 -9.59 16.48
C ASP A 22 -0.06 -10.22 16.31
N ALA A 23 -0.11 -11.50 15.95
CA ALA A 23 -1.34 -12.26 15.77
C ALA A 23 -2.25 -12.20 17.01
N GLY A 24 -3.53 -11.93 16.78
CA GLY A 24 -4.55 -11.77 17.81
C GLY A 24 -4.67 -10.36 18.38
N ASN A 25 -3.81 -9.42 17.98
CA ASN A 25 -3.87 -8.05 18.50
C ASN A 25 -4.37 -7.03 17.47
N ILE A 26 -4.16 -7.27 16.18
CA ILE A 26 -4.46 -6.30 15.12
C ILE A 26 -5.97 -6.17 14.91
N ASP A 27 -6.48 -4.95 15.00
CA ASP A 27 -7.88 -4.60 14.75
C ASP A 27 -8.07 -3.72 13.49
N THR A 28 -7.02 -3.02 13.07
CA THR A 28 -7.03 -2.08 11.95
C THR A 28 -5.92 -2.42 10.97
N LEU A 29 -6.28 -2.64 9.71
CA LEU A 29 -5.35 -3.05 8.67
C LEU A 29 -5.31 -2.04 7.54
N PHE A 30 -4.09 -1.63 7.13
CA PHE A 30 -3.84 -0.87 5.92
C PHE A 30 -3.28 -1.80 4.85
N LEU A 31 -3.84 -1.72 3.63
CA LEU A 31 -3.46 -2.55 2.48
C LEU A 31 -3.19 -1.68 1.27
N GLY A 32 -2.28 -2.08 0.42
CA GLY A 32 -2.01 -1.40 -0.83
C GLY A 32 -0.54 -1.47 -1.26
N SER A 33 -0.19 -0.58 -2.16
CA SER A 33 1.12 -0.50 -2.78
C SER A 33 2.13 0.31 -1.93
N SER A 34 3.19 0.77 -2.59
CA SER A 34 4.14 1.72 -2.01
C SER A 34 3.50 3.01 -1.51
N HIS A 35 2.37 3.41 -2.07
CA HIS A 35 1.60 4.56 -1.61
C HIS A 35 0.96 4.31 -0.23
N CYS A 36 0.71 3.06 0.14
CA CYS A 36 0.25 2.71 1.46
C CYS A 36 1.40 2.66 2.48
N TYR A 37 2.40 1.82 2.24
CA TYR A 37 3.43 1.58 3.27
C TYR A 37 4.41 2.75 3.47
N ARG A 38 4.52 3.69 2.52
CA ARG A 38 5.31 4.91 2.67
C ARG A 38 4.52 6.08 3.25
N SER A 39 3.19 5.99 3.28
CA SER A 39 2.33 7.12 3.63
C SER A 39 1.70 7.00 5.00
N VAL A 40 1.44 5.79 5.50
CA VAL A 40 0.72 5.56 6.75
C VAL A 40 1.62 4.91 7.77
N ASP A 41 1.87 5.62 8.88
CA ASP A 41 2.58 5.11 10.05
C ASP A 41 1.58 4.53 11.08
N PRO A 42 1.47 3.20 11.23
CA PRO A 42 0.54 2.59 12.16
C PRO A 42 0.79 2.98 13.62
N ALA A 43 2.02 3.26 14.01
CA ALA A 43 2.31 3.69 15.37
C ALA A 43 1.71 5.06 15.69
N ALA A 44 1.74 5.99 14.72
CA ALA A 44 1.08 7.29 14.85
C ALA A 44 -0.46 7.16 14.81
N VAL A 45 -1.00 6.26 13.99
CA VAL A 45 -2.44 5.95 13.97
C VAL A 45 -2.89 5.45 15.35
N ASP A 46 -2.19 4.49 15.94
CA ASP A 46 -2.52 3.93 17.26
C ASP A 46 -2.46 4.97 18.36
N ALA A 47 -1.45 5.84 18.32
CA ALA A 47 -1.33 6.93 19.28
C ALA A 47 -2.49 7.93 19.20
N ALA A 48 -3.04 8.16 18.01
CA ALA A 48 -4.12 9.12 17.78
C ALA A 48 -5.52 8.53 18.02
N LEU A 49 -5.73 7.25 17.67
CA LEU A 49 -7.06 6.63 17.62
C LEU A 49 -7.27 5.56 18.68
N GLY A 50 -6.21 5.07 19.34
CA GLY A 50 -6.29 3.99 20.32
C GLY A 50 -6.55 2.62 19.69
N THR A 51 -6.22 2.44 18.43
CA THR A 51 -6.32 1.20 17.65
C THR A 51 -5.08 0.32 17.84
N HIS A 52 -5.09 -0.85 17.22
CA HIS A 52 -3.92 -1.69 17.04
C HIS A 52 -3.71 -1.93 15.54
N SER A 53 -3.02 -1.00 14.92
CA SER A 53 -2.94 -0.89 13.46
C SER A 53 -1.72 -1.61 12.89
N PHE A 54 -1.87 -2.11 11.67
CA PHE A 54 -0.78 -2.72 10.91
C PHE A 54 -0.88 -2.32 9.43
N ASN A 55 0.26 -2.08 8.80
CA ASN A 55 0.36 -1.79 7.37
C ASN A 55 0.93 -3.00 6.63
N ALA A 56 0.09 -3.68 5.86
CA ALA A 56 0.45 -4.86 5.09
C ALA A 56 0.64 -4.54 3.59
N GLY A 57 1.01 -3.30 3.29
CA GLY A 57 1.38 -2.88 1.95
C GLY A 57 2.77 -3.36 1.55
N SER A 58 2.97 -3.60 0.25
CA SER A 58 4.27 -3.95 -0.32
C SER A 58 4.53 -3.24 -1.64
N SER A 59 5.79 -3.31 -2.12
CA SER A 59 6.19 -2.63 -3.36
C SER A 59 5.39 -3.16 -4.55
N GLN A 60 4.75 -2.26 -5.30
CA GLN A 60 3.91 -2.60 -6.45
C GLN A 60 2.89 -3.71 -6.14
N GLN A 61 2.37 -3.73 -4.91
CA GLN A 61 1.33 -4.69 -4.54
C GLN A 61 0.08 -4.43 -5.36
N LEU A 62 -0.32 -5.44 -6.11
CA LEU A 62 -1.53 -5.42 -6.91
C LEU A 62 -2.75 -5.78 -6.05
N PRO A 63 -3.99 -5.60 -6.56
CA PRO A 63 -5.21 -5.90 -5.81
C PRO A 63 -5.31 -7.36 -5.33
N ASP A 64 -4.78 -8.32 -6.08
CA ASP A 64 -4.69 -9.73 -5.66
C ASP A 64 -3.81 -9.91 -4.43
N GLY A 65 -2.64 -9.25 -4.40
CA GLY A 65 -1.75 -9.22 -3.24
C GLY A 65 -2.45 -8.66 -2.01
N SER A 66 -3.20 -7.56 -2.18
CA SER A 66 -3.99 -6.96 -1.10
C SER A 66 -5.08 -7.91 -0.59
N TYR A 67 -5.77 -8.63 -1.48
CA TYR A 67 -6.77 -9.62 -1.10
C TYR A 67 -6.18 -10.77 -0.28
N TYR A 68 -5.04 -11.34 -0.71
CA TYR A 68 -4.41 -12.44 0.02
C TYR A 68 -3.77 -12.00 1.32
N MET A 69 -3.24 -10.78 1.39
CA MET A 69 -2.77 -10.19 2.66
C MET A 69 -3.92 -9.93 3.63
N LEU A 70 -5.09 -9.49 3.14
CA LEU A 70 -6.31 -9.38 3.94
C LEU A 70 -6.71 -10.73 4.55
N LYS A 71 -6.82 -11.78 3.71
CA LYS A 71 -7.16 -13.13 4.18
C LYS A 71 -6.15 -13.64 5.22
N GLU A 72 -4.86 -13.41 4.98
CA GLU A 72 -3.79 -13.85 5.88
C GLU A 72 -3.85 -13.13 7.23
N ALA A 73 -4.07 -11.82 7.23
CA ALA A 73 -4.23 -11.04 8.45
C ALA A 73 -5.52 -11.42 9.22
N ALA A 74 -6.65 -11.56 8.51
CA ALA A 74 -7.94 -11.92 9.11
C ALA A 74 -7.96 -13.35 9.68
N ALA A 75 -7.17 -14.28 9.12
CA ALA A 75 -7.06 -15.64 9.66
C ALA A 75 -6.50 -15.68 11.09
N GLN A 76 -5.84 -14.62 11.54
CA GLN A 76 -5.14 -14.58 12.83
C GLN A 76 -5.60 -13.44 13.73
N ASN A 77 -6.43 -12.52 13.23
CA ASN A 77 -6.82 -11.30 13.94
C ASN A 77 -8.32 -11.05 13.80
N ASP A 78 -8.92 -10.41 14.79
CA ASP A 78 -10.31 -9.94 14.77
C ASP A 78 -10.36 -8.52 14.20
N LEU A 79 -10.14 -8.42 12.88
CA LEU A 79 -10.11 -7.14 12.18
C LEU A 79 -11.48 -6.44 12.28
N LYS A 80 -11.44 -5.15 12.60
CA LYS A 80 -12.62 -4.28 12.66
C LYS A 80 -12.69 -3.35 11.47
N THR A 81 -11.55 -2.83 11.04
CA THR A 81 -11.47 -1.87 9.94
C THR A 81 -10.32 -2.19 9.01
N VAL A 82 -10.58 -2.10 7.72
CA VAL A 82 -9.58 -2.20 6.64
C VAL A 82 -9.60 -0.91 5.84
N TYR A 83 -8.43 -0.32 5.65
CA TYR A 83 -8.18 0.79 4.74
C TYR A 83 -7.43 0.26 3.53
N LEU A 84 -8.07 0.30 2.35
CA LEU A 84 -7.50 -0.16 1.09
C LEU A 84 -7.03 1.03 0.26
N GLU A 85 -5.75 1.11 0.03
CA GLU A 85 -5.15 2.15 -0.82
C GLU A 85 -5.41 1.83 -2.29
N MET A 86 -5.87 2.87 -3.02
CA MET A 86 -6.42 2.78 -4.37
C MET A 86 -5.56 3.56 -5.38
N PHE A 87 -4.25 3.34 -5.41
CA PHE A 87 -3.43 4.00 -6.42
C PHE A 87 -3.77 3.47 -7.82
N TYR A 88 -4.20 4.38 -8.68
CA TYR A 88 -4.76 4.11 -10.00
C TYR A 88 -3.99 3.05 -10.82
N THR A 89 -2.66 3.15 -10.90
CA THR A 89 -1.88 2.27 -11.77
C THR A 89 -1.98 0.79 -11.38
N GLY A 90 -2.08 0.47 -10.09
CA GLY A 90 -2.22 -0.90 -9.62
C GLY A 90 -3.54 -1.54 -10.03
N TYR A 91 -4.59 -0.75 -10.17
CA TYR A 91 -5.93 -1.22 -10.54
C TYR A 91 -6.17 -1.30 -12.05
N ASN A 92 -5.21 -0.84 -12.85
CA ASN A 92 -5.23 -0.97 -14.32
C ASN A 92 -4.26 -2.03 -14.85
N GLU A 93 -3.53 -2.69 -13.98
CA GLU A 93 -2.65 -3.81 -14.33
C GLU A 93 -3.43 -5.11 -14.58
N SER A 94 -2.72 -6.11 -15.09
CA SER A 94 -3.22 -7.49 -15.19
C SER A 94 -2.48 -8.40 -14.21
N ALA A 95 -3.12 -9.49 -13.78
CA ALA A 95 -2.55 -10.48 -12.86
C ALA A 95 -1.17 -11.01 -13.29
N SER A 96 -0.92 -11.10 -14.60
CA SER A 96 0.33 -11.63 -15.13
C SER A 96 1.51 -10.65 -15.09
N SER A 97 1.26 -9.36 -14.85
CA SER A 97 2.30 -8.33 -14.99
C SER A 97 3.35 -8.38 -13.86
N ASN A 98 3.04 -8.96 -12.70
CA ASN A 98 3.87 -8.85 -11.52
C ASN A 98 4.06 -10.14 -10.69
N VAL A 99 3.81 -11.32 -11.26
CA VAL A 99 3.91 -12.62 -10.55
C VAL A 99 5.27 -12.83 -9.86
N PRO A 100 6.44 -12.61 -10.51
CA PRO A 100 7.73 -12.82 -9.85
C PRO A 100 7.92 -11.91 -8.64
N LEU A 101 7.50 -10.66 -8.72
CA LEU A 101 7.63 -9.71 -7.62
C LEU A 101 6.68 -10.05 -6.47
N ALA A 102 5.44 -10.43 -6.75
CA ALA A 102 4.48 -10.88 -5.74
C ALA A 102 4.97 -12.13 -5.01
N CYS A 103 5.58 -13.08 -5.72
CA CYS A 103 6.22 -14.24 -5.10
C CYS A 103 7.35 -13.81 -4.16
N TYR A 104 8.28 -12.99 -4.64
CA TYR A 104 9.44 -12.54 -3.86
C TYR A 104 9.03 -11.70 -2.63
N LEU A 105 8.05 -10.81 -2.77
CA LEU A 105 7.68 -9.90 -1.69
C LEU A 105 6.71 -10.51 -0.68
N LEU A 106 5.80 -11.36 -1.12
CA LEU A 106 4.73 -11.87 -0.26
C LEU A 106 4.78 -13.38 -0.08
N VAL A 107 4.61 -14.15 -1.16
CA VAL A 107 4.40 -15.59 -1.09
C VAL A 107 5.57 -16.33 -0.43
N ASP A 108 6.81 -15.93 -0.72
CA ASP A 108 8.01 -16.59 -0.15
C ASP A 108 8.11 -16.39 1.37
N HIS A 109 7.46 -15.34 1.89
CA HIS A 109 7.47 -15.00 3.32
C HIS A 109 6.18 -15.37 4.05
N MET A 110 5.12 -15.75 3.33
CA MET A 110 3.89 -16.27 3.94
C MET A 110 4.16 -17.59 4.65
N ASN A 111 3.40 -17.85 5.72
CA ASN A 111 3.50 -19.08 6.48
C ASN A 111 3.36 -20.30 5.55
N ALA A 112 4.32 -21.23 5.62
CA ALA A 112 4.35 -22.41 4.77
C ALA A 112 3.13 -23.35 4.95
N LEU A 113 2.38 -23.20 6.03
CA LEU A 113 1.15 -23.96 6.31
C LEU A 113 -0.11 -23.17 5.98
N SER A 114 0.01 -21.90 5.59
CA SER A 114 -1.16 -21.08 5.24
C SER A 114 -1.79 -21.55 3.93
N PRO A 115 -3.10 -21.86 3.91
CA PRO A 115 -3.80 -22.16 2.68
C PRO A 115 -3.81 -20.97 1.70
N ASN A 116 -3.83 -19.74 2.22
CA ASN A 116 -3.84 -18.52 1.40
C ASN A 116 -2.60 -18.42 0.51
N ARG A 117 -1.44 -18.88 1.00
CA ARG A 117 -0.21 -18.96 0.22
C ARG A 117 -0.37 -19.77 -1.05
N TYR A 118 -1.01 -20.93 -0.94
CA TYR A 118 -1.19 -21.86 -2.06
C TYR A 118 -2.31 -21.46 -2.99
N GLU A 119 -3.37 -20.88 -2.45
CA GLU A 119 -4.45 -20.30 -3.26
C GLU A 119 -3.92 -19.16 -4.12
N TYR A 120 -3.13 -18.25 -3.52
CA TYR A 120 -2.53 -17.13 -4.23
C TYR A 120 -1.63 -17.60 -5.37
N LEU A 121 -0.75 -18.56 -5.12
CA LEU A 121 0.08 -19.17 -6.16
C LEU A 121 -0.75 -19.78 -7.30
N TRP A 122 -1.84 -20.45 -6.95
CA TRP A 122 -2.71 -21.06 -7.95
C TRP A 122 -3.40 -20.01 -8.82
N GLU A 123 -3.91 -18.93 -8.24
CA GLU A 123 -4.55 -17.85 -8.99
C GLU A 123 -3.56 -17.08 -9.86
N MET A 124 -2.35 -16.82 -9.39
CA MET A 124 -1.34 -16.12 -10.17
C MET A 124 -0.84 -16.89 -11.40
N GLY A 125 -0.72 -18.20 -11.36
CA GLY A 125 -0.07 -18.92 -12.45
C GLY A 125 -0.25 -20.45 -12.43
N GLY A 126 -1.17 -20.99 -11.65
CA GLY A 126 -1.46 -22.43 -11.62
C GLY A 126 -0.21 -23.28 -11.34
N LEU A 127 -0.06 -24.37 -12.06
CA LEU A 127 1.07 -25.30 -11.89
C LEU A 127 2.44 -24.64 -12.14
N ALA A 128 2.52 -23.60 -12.98
CA ALA A 128 3.78 -22.92 -13.26
C ALA A 128 4.26 -22.13 -12.04
N ALA A 129 3.38 -21.43 -11.33
CA ALA A 129 3.70 -20.73 -10.10
C ALA A 129 4.15 -21.69 -8.97
N PHE A 130 3.52 -22.88 -8.88
CA PHE A 130 3.99 -23.91 -7.96
C PHE A 130 5.40 -24.43 -8.29
N ALA A 131 5.75 -24.53 -9.57
CA ALA A 131 7.12 -24.90 -9.96
C ALA A 131 8.13 -23.81 -9.55
N ASP A 132 7.72 -22.54 -9.57
CA ASP A 132 8.55 -21.43 -9.10
C ASP A 132 8.71 -21.44 -7.57
N LEU A 133 7.69 -21.83 -6.82
CA LEU A 133 7.81 -22.05 -5.37
C LEU A 133 8.85 -23.13 -5.02
N LEU A 134 8.98 -24.18 -5.85
CA LEU A 134 9.98 -25.22 -5.66
C LEU A 134 11.42 -24.76 -5.98
N LEU A 135 11.55 -23.66 -6.71
CA LEU A 135 12.81 -23.05 -7.11
C LEU A 135 12.83 -21.54 -6.83
N PRO A 136 12.59 -21.09 -5.59
CA PRO A 136 12.46 -19.67 -5.24
C PRO A 136 13.75 -18.87 -5.54
N ALA A 137 14.86 -19.54 -5.75
CA ALA A 137 16.09 -18.95 -6.27
C ALA A 137 15.93 -18.17 -7.59
N ARG A 138 14.81 -18.30 -8.30
CA ARG A 138 14.51 -17.51 -9.49
C ARG A 138 14.16 -16.05 -9.18
N HIS A 139 13.67 -15.77 -7.97
CA HIS A 139 13.14 -14.46 -7.62
C HIS A 139 14.14 -13.51 -6.97
N GLY A 140 15.31 -13.98 -6.58
CA GLY A 140 16.29 -13.16 -5.90
C GLY A 140 17.55 -13.93 -5.47
N MET A 141 18.05 -14.80 -6.35
CA MET A 141 19.25 -15.58 -6.03
C MET A 141 20.48 -14.68 -5.96
N ALA A 142 21.19 -14.74 -4.85
CA ALA A 142 22.46 -14.07 -4.73
C ALA A 142 23.46 -14.58 -5.77
N SER A 143 24.31 -13.70 -6.28
CA SER A 143 25.41 -14.11 -7.15
C SER A 143 26.34 -15.08 -6.42
N PRO A 144 27.00 -16.02 -7.12
CA PRO A 144 27.93 -16.93 -6.47
C PRO A 144 29.00 -16.24 -5.61
N SER A 145 29.45 -15.05 -6.00
CA SER A 145 30.38 -14.22 -5.24
C SER A 145 29.76 -13.55 -4.02
N GLY A 146 28.46 -13.31 -4.01
CA GLY A 146 27.70 -12.73 -2.89
C GLY A 146 27.26 -13.74 -1.84
N MET A 147 27.24 -15.04 -2.16
CA MET A 147 26.77 -16.09 -1.26
C MET A 147 27.43 -16.08 0.13
N PRO A 148 28.76 -15.92 0.29
CA PRO A 148 29.36 -15.89 1.63
C PRO A 148 28.83 -14.73 2.48
N ALA A 149 28.65 -13.55 1.90
CA ALA A 149 28.13 -12.39 2.61
C ALA A 149 26.65 -12.59 2.97
N LEU A 150 25.85 -13.15 2.06
CA LEU A 150 24.46 -13.52 2.31
C LEU A 150 24.33 -14.50 3.47
N TRP A 151 25.14 -15.56 3.49
CA TRP A 151 25.11 -16.56 4.57
C TRP A 151 25.54 -15.97 5.90
N GLN A 152 26.55 -15.12 5.90
CA GLN A 152 26.96 -14.40 7.10
C GLN A 152 25.83 -13.51 7.63
N ALA A 153 25.15 -12.77 6.77
CA ALA A 153 24.02 -11.94 7.15
C ALA A 153 22.85 -12.76 7.71
N LYS A 154 22.51 -13.88 7.05
CA LYS A 154 21.41 -14.77 7.49
C LYS A 154 21.69 -15.53 8.77
N LEU A 155 22.95 -15.79 9.08
CA LEU A 155 23.38 -16.45 10.33
C LEU A 155 23.63 -15.45 11.46
N ALA A 156 23.62 -14.16 11.18
CA ALA A 156 23.79 -13.14 12.20
C ALA A 156 22.53 -12.98 13.05
N ASP A 157 22.73 -12.58 14.31
CA ASP A 157 21.63 -12.23 15.20
C ASP A 157 20.75 -11.12 14.58
N GLY A 158 19.46 -11.34 14.58
CA GLY A 158 18.47 -10.38 14.10
C GLY A 158 17.92 -10.64 12.69
N TYR A 159 18.44 -11.57 11.92
CA TYR A 159 17.79 -11.94 10.65
C TYR A 159 16.41 -12.57 10.87
N THR A 160 16.27 -13.40 11.89
CA THR A 160 15.02 -14.08 12.26
C THR A 160 14.31 -13.46 13.45
N THR A 161 14.90 -12.43 14.12
CA THR A 161 14.41 -11.91 15.41
C THR A 161 14.06 -10.50 15.28
N ASP A 162 13.87 -9.57 14.81
CA ASP A 162 13.35 -8.21 15.02
C ASP A 162 14.26 -7.06 14.68
N SER A 163 15.44 -7.35 14.25
CA SER A 163 16.35 -6.26 14.00
C SER A 163 16.11 -5.68 12.59
N TYR A 164 15.51 -4.53 12.52
CA TYR A 164 15.33 -3.75 11.28
C TYR A 164 16.63 -3.29 10.64
N ARG A 165 17.78 -3.52 11.28
CA ARG A 165 19.09 -3.08 10.81
C ARG A 165 19.46 -3.57 9.41
N TYR A 166 18.85 -4.69 8.97
CA TYR A 166 19.08 -5.26 7.64
C TYR A 166 18.16 -4.69 6.56
N VAL A 167 17.15 -3.92 6.94
CA VAL A 167 16.19 -3.31 6.01
C VAL A 167 16.27 -1.78 6.02
N THR A 168 17.43 -1.27 6.37
CA THR A 168 17.78 0.14 6.22
C THR A 168 18.71 0.29 5.03
N TYR A 169 18.31 1.11 4.08
CA TYR A 169 19.09 1.41 2.89
C TYR A 169 19.75 2.78 3.07
N GLU A 170 21.01 2.81 3.49
CA GLU A 170 21.74 4.06 3.72
C GLU A 170 21.83 4.92 2.46
N ASP A 171 22.04 4.29 1.30
CA ASP A 171 22.19 4.98 0.01
C ASP A 171 20.85 5.50 -0.54
N SER A 172 19.73 4.87 -0.26
CA SER A 172 18.39 5.28 -0.69
C SER A 172 17.67 6.19 0.29
N GLY A 173 18.17 6.28 1.52
CA GLY A 173 17.49 6.99 2.61
C GLY A 173 16.22 6.29 3.10
N GLU A 174 16.04 5.02 2.80
CA GLU A 174 14.89 4.23 3.25
C GLU A 174 15.19 3.48 4.53
N ALA A 175 14.21 3.38 5.42
CA ALA A 175 14.32 2.61 6.66
C ALA A 175 12.97 2.02 7.07
N TYR A 176 12.95 0.72 7.31
CA TYR A 176 11.79 0.07 7.92
C TYR A 176 11.65 0.51 9.38
N ARG A 177 10.46 0.97 9.77
CA ARG A 177 10.17 1.55 11.09
C ARG A 177 9.25 0.69 11.96
N GLY A 178 8.87 -0.47 11.48
CA GLY A 178 7.98 -1.40 12.15
C GLY A 178 6.55 -1.38 11.65
N ARG A 179 5.83 -2.45 11.91
CA ARG A 179 4.42 -2.64 11.53
C ARG A 179 4.12 -2.33 10.06
N GLY A 180 5.08 -2.59 9.17
CA GLY A 180 4.95 -2.37 7.74
C GLY A 180 5.28 -0.96 7.24
N PHE A 181 5.56 0.01 8.10
CA PHE A 181 5.90 1.37 7.68
C PHE A 181 7.35 1.49 7.24
N VAL A 182 7.57 2.06 6.05
CA VAL A 182 8.91 2.37 5.50
C VAL A 182 9.08 3.88 5.38
N TYR A 183 9.93 4.42 6.21
CA TYR A 183 10.32 5.82 6.17
C TYR A 183 11.29 6.06 5.01
N THR A 184 11.10 7.15 4.26
CA THR A 184 11.97 7.56 3.16
C THR A 184 12.43 9.00 3.39
N ALA A 185 13.74 9.25 3.47
CA ALA A 185 14.31 10.58 3.70
C ALA A 185 14.50 11.39 2.40
N GLY A 186 14.29 10.79 1.24
CA GLY A 186 14.54 11.41 -0.06
C GLY A 186 13.71 12.68 -0.31
N ILE A 187 14.27 13.61 -1.06
CA ILE A 187 13.58 14.77 -1.63
C ILE A 187 13.72 14.69 -3.14
N PRO A 188 12.66 14.98 -3.92
CA PRO A 188 12.73 14.88 -5.37
C PRO A 188 13.78 15.84 -5.94
N ARG A 189 14.56 15.34 -6.89
CA ARG A 189 15.58 16.13 -7.59
C ARG A 189 15.16 16.55 -8.99
N ASP A 190 14.17 15.84 -9.55
CA ASP A 190 13.69 16.03 -10.92
C ASP A 190 12.18 16.27 -10.92
N GLY A 191 11.70 16.98 -11.95
CA GLY A 191 10.30 17.40 -12.06
C GLY A 191 9.32 16.24 -12.26
N PHE A 192 8.06 16.50 -11.97
CA PHE A 192 6.91 15.56 -11.99
C PHE A 192 6.34 15.39 -13.40
N ALA A 193 7.13 14.92 -14.36
CA ALA A 193 6.75 14.92 -15.79
C ALA A 193 6.19 13.57 -16.28
N THR A 194 5.48 12.81 -15.47
CA THR A 194 4.83 11.58 -15.94
C THR A 194 3.41 11.89 -16.41
N LEU A 195 3.19 11.79 -17.73
CA LEU A 195 1.85 11.84 -18.32
C LEU A 195 1.20 10.47 -18.12
N LEU A 196 0.14 10.42 -17.34
CA LEU A 196 -0.71 9.25 -17.21
C LEU A 196 -2.03 9.52 -17.93
N ASN A 197 -2.68 8.46 -18.36
CA ASN A 197 -4.01 8.54 -18.97
C ASN A 197 -4.87 7.42 -18.40
N VAL A 198 -5.98 7.82 -17.80
CA VAL A 198 -7.05 6.91 -17.41
C VAL A 198 -7.91 6.65 -18.65
N ASP A 199 -8.19 5.40 -18.95
CA ASP A 199 -9.20 5.08 -19.95
C ASP A 199 -10.58 5.39 -19.36
N PRO A 200 -11.31 6.38 -19.90
CA PRO A 200 -12.62 6.73 -19.34
C PRO A 200 -13.69 5.65 -19.53
N ASP A 201 -13.51 4.74 -20.51
CA ASP A 201 -14.42 3.62 -20.75
C ASP A 201 -14.05 2.38 -19.91
N ALA A 202 -12.83 2.33 -19.38
CA ALA A 202 -12.33 1.27 -18.52
C ALA A 202 -11.42 1.84 -17.42
N PRO A 203 -11.96 2.62 -16.47
CA PRO A 203 -11.16 3.31 -15.45
C PRO A 203 -10.46 2.36 -14.48
N LEU A 204 -10.93 1.14 -14.32
CA LEU A 204 -10.25 0.00 -13.71
C LEU A 204 -10.26 -1.15 -14.70
N SER A 205 -9.22 -1.98 -14.68
CA SER A 205 -9.19 -3.24 -15.46
C SER A 205 -10.18 -4.27 -14.90
N ASP A 206 -10.53 -5.28 -15.71
CA ASP A 206 -11.35 -6.42 -15.24
C ASP A 206 -10.73 -7.08 -14.01
N PHE A 207 -9.40 -7.18 -13.97
CA PHE A 207 -8.65 -7.69 -12.82
C PHE A 207 -8.77 -6.76 -11.60
N GLY A 208 -8.68 -5.45 -11.79
CA GLY A 208 -8.87 -4.47 -10.73
C GLY A 208 -10.27 -4.57 -10.11
N TRP A 209 -11.30 -4.66 -10.95
CA TRP A 209 -12.68 -4.86 -10.51
C TRP A 209 -12.91 -6.19 -9.81
N GLU A 210 -12.35 -7.27 -10.34
CA GLU A 210 -12.48 -8.63 -9.75
C GLU A 210 -12.00 -8.62 -8.30
N TYR A 211 -10.79 -8.11 -8.04
CA TYR A 211 -10.23 -8.15 -6.70
C TYR A 211 -10.80 -7.08 -5.78
N LEU A 212 -11.22 -5.93 -6.29
CA LEU A 212 -11.96 -4.95 -5.49
C LEU A 212 -13.28 -5.55 -4.98
N ASN A 213 -14.01 -6.27 -5.82
CA ASN A 213 -15.22 -6.99 -5.40
C ASN A 213 -14.88 -8.10 -4.39
N LYS A 214 -13.86 -8.94 -4.63
CA LYS A 214 -13.45 -10.00 -3.69
C LYS A 214 -13.09 -9.42 -2.30
N ILE A 215 -12.38 -8.29 -2.24
CA ILE A 215 -12.03 -7.63 -0.97
C ILE A 215 -13.30 -7.08 -0.28
N THR A 216 -14.18 -6.45 -1.04
CA THR A 216 -15.43 -5.88 -0.52
C THR A 216 -16.33 -6.97 0.04
N ASP A 217 -16.55 -8.05 -0.72
CA ASP A 217 -17.35 -9.20 -0.30
C ASP A 217 -16.76 -9.85 0.96
N PHE A 218 -15.44 -10.07 0.98
CA PHE A 218 -14.77 -10.65 2.13
C PHE A 218 -14.95 -9.79 3.40
N CYS A 219 -14.79 -8.47 3.28
CA CYS A 219 -14.99 -7.57 4.40
C CYS A 219 -16.45 -7.60 4.88
N GLN A 220 -17.40 -7.56 3.97
CA GLN A 220 -18.82 -7.62 4.29
C GLN A 220 -19.22 -8.93 4.98
N GLU A 221 -18.79 -10.08 4.46
CA GLU A 221 -19.05 -11.41 5.02
C GLU A 221 -18.48 -11.58 6.42
N ASN A 222 -17.37 -10.92 6.74
CA ASN A 222 -16.71 -11.02 8.03
C ASN A 222 -17.05 -9.84 8.97
N GLY A 223 -17.95 -8.94 8.57
CA GLY A 223 -18.35 -7.80 9.40
C GLY A 223 -17.24 -6.76 9.61
N ILE A 224 -16.30 -6.66 8.68
CA ILE A 224 -15.18 -5.73 8.68
C ILE A 224 -15.59 -4.45 7.94
N GLN A 225 -15.39 -3.30 8.54
CA GLN A 225 -15.58 -2.03 7.85
C GLN A 225 -14.47 -1.84 6.82
N LEU A 226 -14.83 -1.64 5.57
CA LEU A 226 -13.89 -1.31 4.49
C LEU A 226 -13.99 0.19 4.16
N VAL A 227 -12.82 0.82 4.00
CA VAL A 227 -12.69 2.20 3.49
C VAL A 227 -11.65 2.18 2.37
N LEU A 228 -12.03 2.70 1.22
CA LEU A 228 -11.10 2.92 0.11
C LEU A 228 -10.44 4.29 0.29
N PHE A 229 -9.14 4.39 0.05
CA PHE A 229 -8.49 5.69 0.07
C PHE A 229 -7.37 5.78 -0.99
N THR A 230 -7.15 6.98 -1.50
CA THR A 230 -5.95 7.31 -2.28
C THR A 230 -5.07 8.24 -1.45
N ALA A 231 -3.80 7.87 -1.25
CA ALA A 231 -2.82 8.73 -0.61
C ALA A 231 -2.63 10.02 -1.42
N PRO A 232 -2.28 11.15 -0.79
CA PRO A 232 -2.19 12.42 -1.50
C PRO A 232 -1.09 12.39 -2.56
N LEU A 233 -1.45 12.87 -3.75
CA LEU A 233 -0.56 13.07 -4.89
C LEU A 233 -0.25 14.56 -5.06
N PRO A 234 0.92 14.94 -5.59
CA PRO A 234 1.18 16.32 -5.96
C PRO A 234 0.13 16.82 -6.96
N SER A 235 -0.26 18.09 -6.84
CA SER A 235 -1.24 18.66 -7.78
C SER A 235 -0.76 18.65 -9.23
N GLY A 236 0.54 18.79 -9.46
CA GLY A 236 1.13 18.62 -10.79
C GLY A 236 0.96 17.22 -11.36
N TYR A 237 1.01 16.19 -10.51
CA TYR A 237 0.71 14.81 -10.91
C TYR A 237 -0.74 14.66 -11.37
N LEU A 238 -1.69 15.19 -10.59
CA LEU A 238 -3.11 15.20 -10.96
C LEU A 238 -3.37 15.97 -12.26
N TYR A 239 -2.76 17.14 -12.39
CA TYR A 239 -2.87 17.96 -13.61
C TYR A 239 -2.39 17.21 -14.85
N ASN A 240 -1.34 16.41 -14.72
CA ASN A 240 -0.76 15.61 -15.80
C ASN A 240 -1.45 14.25 -16.00
N THR A 241 -2.36 13.85 -15.13
CA THR A 241 -3.12 12.60 -15.28
C THR A 241 -4.43 12.88 -16.01
N GLN A 242 -4.45 12.60 -17.31
CA GLN A 242 -5.64 12.79 -18.12
C GLN A 242 -6.77 11.86 -17.67
N ASN A 243 -8.00 12.36 -17.69
CA ASN A 243 -9.21 11.61 -17.34
C ASN A 243 -9.24 11.01 -15.92
N TYR A 244 -8.44 11.53 -14.98
CA TYR A 244 -8.42 11.00 -13.60
C TYR A 244 -9.81 11.05 -12.94
N GLN A 245 -10.67 12.01 -13.34
CA GLN A 245 -12.05 12.10 -12.87
C GLN A 245 -12.85 10.82 -13.14
N ALA A 246 -12.63 10.16 -14.28
CA ALA A 246 -13.32 8.89 -14.58
C ALA A 246 -13.00 7.78 -13.57
N TYR A 247 -11.78 7.76 -13.04
CA TYR A 247 -11.39 6.85 -11.97
C TYR A 247 -12.08 7.20 -10.64
N VAL A 248 -12.11 8.48 -10.30
CA VAL A 248 -12.79 8.97 -9.10
C VAL A 248 -14.28 8.65 -9.15
N ASP A 249 -14.95 8.96 -10.27
CA ASP A 249 -16.38 8.71 -10.47
C ASP A 249 -16.68 7.20 -10.36
N ALA A 250 -15.87 6.35 -10.98
CA ALA A 250 -16.06 4.90 -10.93
C ALA A 250 -15.98 4.34 -9.49
N LEU A 251 -15.05 4.83 -8.67
CA LEU A 251 -14.93 4.43 -7.27
C LEU A 251 -16.07 5.00 -6.41
N GLN A 252 -16.50 6.22 -6.65
CA GLN A 252 -17.67 6.82 -5.97
C GLN A 252 -18.96 6.07 -6.30
N ASP A 253 -19.16 5.71 -7.57
CA ASP A 253 -20.31 4.91 -8.00
C ASP A 253 -20.27 3.51 -7.37
N PHE A 254 -19.09 2.87 -7.32
CA PHE A 254 -18.89 1.61 -6.64
C PHE A 254 -19.26 1.71 -5.16
N CYS A 255 -18.77 2.73 -4.45
CA CYS A 255 -19.13 2.96 -3.05
C CYS A 255 -20.62 3.20 -2.85
N THR A 256 -21.26 3.94 -3.76
CA THR A 256 -22.71 4.18 -3.70
C THR A 256 -23.52 2.88 -3.85
N ALA A 257 -23.02 1.93 -4.62
CA ALA A 257 -23.66 0.61 -4.79
C ALA A 257 -23.45 -0.33 -3.58
N HIS A 258 -22.49 -0.05 -2.69
CA HIS A 258 -22.13 -0.89 -1.54
C HIS A 258 -22.34 -0.14 -0.23
N ALA A 259 -23.39 -0.48 0.50
CA ALA A 259 -23.78 0.24 1.73
C ALA A 259 -22.64 0.23 2.77
N GLY A 260 -22.28 1.41 3.25
CA GLY A 260 -21.24 1.61 4.26
C GLY A 260 -19.82 1.67 3.72
N LEU A 261 -19.62 1.50 2.42
CA LEU A 261 -18.32 1.70 1.77
C LEU A 261 -18.12 3.19 1.45
N GLU A 262 -16.92 3.68 1.69
CA GLU A 262 -16.55 5.07 1.40
C GLU A 262 -15.25 5.11 0.61
N TYR A 263 -15.11 6.14 -0.25
CA TYR A 263 -13.87 6.44 -0.94
C TYR A 263 -13.35 7.84 -0.53
N TRP A 264 -12.11 7.89 -0.06
CA TRP A 264 -11.44 9.10 0.40
C TRP A 264 -10.21 9.39 -0.47
N ASP A 265 -10.36 10.27 -1.44
CA ASP A 265 -9.23 10.71 -2.25
C ASP A 265 -8.53 11.91 -1.60
N PHE A 266 -7.40 11.67 -0.95
CA PHE A 266 -6.64 12.73 -0.30
C PHE A 266 -5.96 13.68 -1.30
N SER A 267 -5.88 13.32 -2.56
CA SER A 267 -5.51 14.26 -3.62
C SER A 267 -6.59 15.32 -3.86
N LEU A 268 -7.83 15.02 -3.48
CA LEU A 268 -8.98 15.92 -3.53
C LEU A 268 -9.34 16.54 -2.17
N TYR A 269 -8.46 16.42 -1.18
CA TYR A 269 -8.67 17.02 0.15
C TYR A 269 -8.84 18.52 0.05
N ARG A 270 -9.83 19.10 0.79
CA ARG A 270 -10.15 20.54 0.69
C ARG A 270 -9.02 21.40 1.19
N LEU A 271 -8.61 22.41 0.42
CA LEU A 271 -7.52 23.33 0.72
C LEU A 271 -7.73 24.08 2.03
N GLN A 272 -8.98 24.43 2.37
CA GLN A 272 -9.32 25.12 3.62
C GLN A 272 -9.00 24.29 4.87
N ARG A 273 -8.76 23.02 4.71
CA ARG A 273 -8.43 22.10 5.80
C ARG A 273 -6.91 21.92 6.00
N ASP A 274 -6.15 22.47 5.08
CA ASP A 274 -4.69 22.57 5.11
C ASP A 274 -3.97 21.21 5.29
N LEU A 275 -3.92 20.41 4.21
CA LEU A 275 -3.04 19.24 4.15
C LEU A 275 -1.57 19.65 4.32
N ASN A 276 -1.24 20.92 4.03
CA ASN A 276 0.09 21.53 4.17
C ASN A 276 1.25 20.67 3.62
N LEU A 277 0.96 19.90 2.58
CA LEU A 277 1.97 19.16 1.83
C LEU A 277 2.62 20.08 0.79
N LYS A 278 3.93 19.98 0.73
CA LYS A 278 4.78 20.69 -0.23
C LYS A 278 5.57 19.69 -1.03
N ILE A 279 6.25 20.16 -2.07
CA ILE A 279 7.11 19.32 -2.88
C ILE A 279 8.17 18.57 -2.07
N GLU A 280 8.70 19.21 -1.02
CA GLU A 280 9.70 18.64 -0.13
C GLU A 280 9.18 17.51 0.75
N ASP A 281 7.87 17.29 0.77
CA ASP A 281 7.21 16.20 1.49
C ASP A 281 7.08 14.91 0.65
N PHE A 282 7.58 14.96 -0.58
CA PHE A 282 7.61 13.81 -1.49
C PHE A 282 9.06 13.33 -1.69
N SER A 283 9.23 12.03 -1.94
CA SER A 283 10.51 11.42 -2.26
C SER A 283 10.77 11.34 -3.76
N ASP A 284 9.71 11.40 -4.55
CA ASP A 284 9.73 11.36 -6.01
C ASP A 284 8.43 11.99 -6.58
N ALA A 285 8.07 11.68 -7.81
CA ALA A 285 6.92 12.26 -8.51
C ALA A 285 5.57 12.01 -7.81
N HIS A 286 5.43 10.99 -6.99
CA HIS A 286 4.12 10.60 -6.43
C HIS A 286 4.17 9.93 -5.06
N HIS A 287 5.34 9.57 -4.52
CA HIS A 287 5.44 8.99 -3.18
C HIS A 287 5.76 10.03 -2.12
N LEU A 288 5.06 9.98 -1.01
CA LEU A 288 5.44 10.75 0.18
C LEU A 288 6.79 10.29 0.72
N ASN A 289 7.57 11.22 1.21
CA ASN A 289 8.71 10.93 2.09
C ASN A 289 8.26 10.85 3.55
N GLY A 290 9.19 10.60 4.48
CA GLY A 290 8.84 10.45 5.89
C GLY A 290 8.18 11.68 6.51
N ALA A 291 8.57 12.90 6.11
CA ALA A 291 7.95 14.14 6.59
C ALA A 291 6.52 14.30 6.04
N GLY A 292 6.32 13.94 4.77
CA GLY A 292 4.99 13.89 4.16
C GLY A 292 4.09 12.84 4.79
N ALA A 293 4.64 11.65 5.07
CA ALA A 293 3.92 10.57 5.74
C ALA A 293 3.45 10.97 7.15
N GLU A 294 4.29 11.67 7.92
CA GLU A 294 3.93 12.17 9.25
C GLU A 294 2.75 13.14 9.17
N LYS A 295 2.80 14.09 8.25
CA LYS A 295 1.69 15.04 8.01
C LYS A 295 0.43 14.32 7.54
N PHE A 296 0.56 13.44 6.58
CA PHE A 296 -0.57 12.71 6.02
C PHE A 296 -1.22 11.79 7.05
N THR A 297 -0.43 11.04 7.83
CA THR A 297 -0.98 10.17 8.88
C THR A 297 -1.80 10.98 9.89
N ALA A 298 -1.34 12.18 10.28
CA ALA A 298 -2.11 13.06 11.17
C ALA A 298 -3.46 13.48 10.54
N ILE A 299 -3.46 13.85 9.26
CA ILE A 299 -4.67 14.22 8.52
C ILE A 299 -5.61 13.01 8.35
N LEU A 300 -5.07 11.83 8.07
CA LEU A 300 -5.85 10.60 7.99
C LEU A 300 -6.56 10.31 9.32
N CYS A 301 -5.85 10.39 10.43
CA CYS A 301 -6.43 10.22 11.77
C CYS A 301 -7.52 11.25 12.06
N GLN A 302 -7.30 12.52 11.72
CA GLN A 302 -8.31 13.57 11.83
C GLN A 302 -9.54 13.24 10.99
N THR A 303 -9.35 12.78 9.75
CA THR A 303 -10.45 12.40 8.86
C THR A 303 -11.26 11.25 9.43
N ILE A 304 -10.60 10.23 9.96
CA ILE A 304 -11.26 9.09 10.64
C ILE A 304 -12.12 9.58 11.81
N GLN A 305 -11.58 10.46 12.66
CA GLN A 305 -12.32 11.02 13.80
C GLN A 305 -13.51 11.87 13.34
N GLU A 306 -13.36 12.69 12.32
CA GLU A 306 -14.44 13.53 11.78
C GLU A 306 -15.53 12.68 11.13
N ARG A 307 -15.17 11.62 10.40
CA ARG A 307 -16.15 10.68 9.84
C ARG A 307 -16.91 9.92 10.94
N ALA A 308 -16.21 9.49 11.98
CA ALA A 308 -16.83 8.87 13.14
C ALA A 308 -17.79 9.84 13.88
N ALA A 309 -17.50 11.13 13.86
CA ALA A 309 -18.37 12.17 14.40
C ALA A 309 -19.54 12.55 13.45
N GLY A 310 -19.67 11.91 12.28
CA GLY A 310 -20.77 12.09 11.34
C GLY A 310 -20.59 13.21 10.32
N LYS A 311 -19.38 13.78 10.20
CA LYS A 311 -19.09 14.80 9.17
C LYS A 311 -19.17 14.17 7.77
N ALA A 312 -19.85 14.80 6.84
CA ALA A 312 -20.03 14.26 5.49
C ALA A 312 -18.71 14.23 4.67
N VAL A 313 -18.59 13.29 3.73
CA VAL A 313 -17.40 13.14 2.89
C VAL A 313 -17.16 14.39 2.03
N ASP A 314 -18.21 14.98 1.49
CA ASP A 314 -18.17 16.20 0.67
C ASP A 314 -17.78 17.47 1.46
N GLU A 315 -17.87 17.43 2.78
CA GLU A 315 -17.33 18.50 3.62
C GLU A 315 -15.80 18.40 3.79
N ILE A 316 -15.23 17.23 3.49
CA ILE A 316 -13.79 16.93 3.66
C ILE A 316 -13.06 16.98 2.32
N PHE A 317 -13.67 16.43 1.28
CA PHE A 317 -13.07 16.30 -0.04
C PHE A 317 -13.82 17.11 -1.10
N TYR A 318 -13.11 17.53 -2.13
CA TYR A 318 -13.75 18.07 -3.33
C TYR A 318 -14.40 16.93 -4.12
N PRO A 319 -15.55 17.17 -4.73
CA PRO A 319 -16.22 16.14 -5.53
C PRO A 319 -15.52 15.89 -6.87
N THR A 320 -14.78 16.89 -7.38
CA THR A 320 -14.14 16.81 -8.69
C THR A 320 -12.69 17.29 -8.68
N VAL A 321 -11.92 16.72 -9.61
CA VAL A 321 -10.55 17.14 -9.90
C VAL A 321 -10.51 18.59 -10.41
N GLU A 322 -11.46 18.97 -11.26
CA GLU A 322 -11.57 20.33 -11.80
C GLU A 322 -11.75 21.36 -10.68
N GLU A 323 -12.67 21.11 -9.73
CA GLU A 323 -12.86 21.99 -8.59
C GLU A 323 -11.59 22.13 -7.76
N LYS A 324 -10.91 21.03 -7.48
CA LYS A 324 -9.63 21.03 -6.77
C LYS A 324 -8.58 21.87 -7.47
N LEU A 325 -8.37 21.63 -8.76
CA LEU A 325 -7.32 22.30 -9.55
C LEU A 325 -7.62 23.78 -9.79
N THR A 326 -8.89 24.14 -9.97
CA THR A 326 -9.31 25.55 -10.13
C THR A 326 -9.04 26.39 -8.89
N LEU A 327 -9.14 25.77 -7.70
CA LEU A 327 -8.95 26.44 -6.42
C LEU A 327 -7.53 26.31 -5.86
N THR A 328 -6.67 25.53 -6.49
CA THR A 328 -5.28 25.39 -6.06
C THR A 328 -4.52 26.68 -6.41
N PRO A 329 -4.04 27.45 -5.42
CA PRO A 329 -3.28 28.63 -5.72
C PRO A 329 -1.91 28.25 -6.27
N ASP A 330 -1.66 28.75 -7.47
CA ASP A 330 -0.37 29.10 -8.05
C ASP A 330 0.84 28.15 -8.02
N ASP A 331 1.45 28.03 -9.17
CA ASP A 331 2.84 27.72 -9.61
C ASP A 331 3.75 26.83 -8.73
N SER A 332 3.73 26.91 -7.44
CA SER A 332 4.56 26.10 -6.53
C SER A 332 4.09 24.61 -6.45
N ILE A 333 2.92 24.32 -7.00
CA ILE A 333 2.28 23.00 -6.97
C ILE A 333 2.38 22.30 -8.33
N LEU A 334 2.73 23.05 -9.37
CA LEU A 334 2.85 22.55 -10.75
C LEU A 334 4.28 22.10 -11.13
N MET A 335 5.22 22.20 -10.22
CA MET A 335 6.61 21.78 -10.48
C MET A 335 6.87 20.38 -9.99
#